data_d2f87ed95b3e97e67875844066821ae6
#
_entry.id   d2f87ed95b3e97e67875844066821ae6
#
_cell.length_a   1.000
_cell.length_b   1.000
_cell.length_c   1.000
_cell.angle_alpha   90.00
_cell.angle_beta   90.00
_cell.angle_gamma   90.00
#
_symmetry.space_group_name_H-M   'P 1'
#
loop_
_entity.id
_entity.type
_entity.pdbx_description
1 polymer ?
#
loop_
_entity_poly.entity_id
_entity_poly.type
_entity_poly.pdbx_seq_one_letter_code
_entity_poly.pdbx_strand_id
1 'polypeptide(L)'
;MRVLLANYDSRGGLEPLLGLAVRLRGLGAEVRVCAPPDEEFARRLAGVGVPLVAFGRSVRALMTAATPPTASGVPRRAAELLAQFDTVAEAAEGCDVLVATGLLPAAACVRSVADKLNIPYVYASFQSVSLPSPHHPPMQRPGKPLPPDVTDNRALWDLDAQSANDLFREVINAHRASVGLPPVENVRDHVFTDRPWLATDPVLDPWDGRNAWQVPSDLVSVPVPDPMPEPMSDPMSDLRSEPSGSASDLRPGPSDPTADPRQGRSDPGVVQTGTWIVPDERPLPPELTAFLDAGAPPVYVGFGSIAIGGSEDVARASIEAIRAQGRRAIVSRGWAELALVDDRDDCFVVGETNHHALFRRVAAVIHHGGSGTTTTATWAGAPQVVVAQGADQPYFASRVASLGIGAAHDGPTPTFDSLSAALEVALAPETRVRAAAVAQTVHTDGATVAAKLLLDTIVRS
;
A
#
# COMPACT_ATOMS: atom_id res chain seq x y z
N MET A 1 6.71 -12.52 25.83
CA MET A 1 5.59 -11.81 25.21
C MET A 1 4.94 -12.70 24.18
N ARG A 2 3.60 -12.75 24.16
CA ARG A 2 2.80 -13.45 23.14
C ARG A 2 1.97 -12.45 22.36
N VAL A 3 2.00 -12.53 21.05
CA VAL A 3 1.32 -11.58 20.15
C VAL A 3 0.43 -12.35 19.18
N LEU A 4 -0.82 -11.94 19.06
CA LEU A 4 -1.68 -12.36 17.97
C LEU A 4 -1.73 -11.27 16.92
N LEU A 5 -1.34 -11.60 15.69
CA LEU A 5 -1.50 -10.76 14.52
C LEU A 5 -2.68 -11.28 13.71
N ALA A 6 -3.59 -10.41 13.30
CA ALA A 6 -4.77 -10.81 12.55
C ALA A 6 -4.96 -9.98 11.30
N ASN A 7 -5.22 -10.68 10.19
CA ASN A 7 -5.47 -10.09 8.88
C ASN A 7 -6.58 -10.83 8.15
N TYR A 8 -7.46 -10.10 7.48
CA TYR A 8 -8.33 -10.69 6.48
C TYR A 8 -8.28 -9.83 5.20
N ASP A 9 -7.31 -10.15 4.37
CA ASP A 9 -7.00 -9.45 3.13
C ASP A 9 -6.26 -10.39 2.17
N SER A 10 -5.90 -9.89 1.00
CA SER A 10 -5.02 -10.54 0.04
C SER A 10 -3.57 -10.65 0.57
N ARG A 11 -2.68 -11.11 -0.28
CA ARG A 11 -1.24 -11.17 0.01
C ARG A 11 -0.67 -9.81 0.44
N GLY A 12 -1.22 -8.71 -0.09
CA GLY A 12 -0.78 -7.35 0.27
C GLY A 12 -0.92 -7.04 1.76
N GLY A 13 -1.94 -7.59 2.42
CA GLY A 13 -2.10 -7.46 3.87
C GLY A 13 -1.30 -8.47 4.69
N LEU A 14 -1.05 -9.67 4.17
CA LEU A 14 -0.29 -10.71 4.89
C LEU A 14 1.21 -10.43 4.94
N GLU A 15 1.83 -10.02 3.84
CA GLU A 15 3.29 -9.85 3.76
C GLU A 15 3.84 -8.85 4.80
N PRO A 16 3.21 -7.67 5.02
CA PRO A 16 3.67 -6.79 6.09
C PRO A 16 3.57 -7.42 7.49
N LEU A 17 2.49 -8.15 7.78
CA LEU A 17 2.37 -8.86 9.06
C LEU A 17 3.43 -9.94 9.25
N LEU A 18 3.85 -10.62 8.18
CA LEU A 18 4.99 -11.53 8.22
C LEU A 18 6.28 -10.80 8.59
N GLY A 19 6.49 -9.58 8.05
CA GLY A 19 7.62 -8.74 8.40
C GLY A 19 7.66 -8.44 9.90
N LEU A 20 6.51 -8.03 10.47
CA LEU A 20 6.38 -7.80 11.90
C LEU A 20 6.58 -9.08 12.71
N ALA A 21 5.97 -10.20 12.28
CA ALA A 21 6.09 -11.49 12.96
C ALA A 21 7.55 -11.97 13.06
N VAL A 22 8.31 -11.86 11.99
CA VAL A 22 9.74 -12.22 11.95
C VAL A 22 10.54 -11.38 12.94
N ARG A 23 10.27 -10.06 13.01
CA ARG A 23 10.97 -9.17 13.94
C ARG A 23 10.61 -9.43 15.39
N LEU A 24 9.31 -9.62 15.70
CA LEU A 24 8.85 -9.98 17.04
C LEU A 24 9.49 -11.28 17.53
N ARG A 25 9.53 -12.31 16.69
CA ARG A 25 10.19 -13.59 17.02
C ARG A 25 11.69 -13.41 17.24
N GLY A 26 12.36 -12.62 16.42
CA GLY A 26 13.76 -12.27 16.59
C GLY A 26 14.05 -11.56 17.93
N LEU A 27 13.04 -10.92 18.53
CA LEU A 27 13.10 -10.30 19.86
C LEU A 27 12.59 -11.24 20.98
N GLY A 28 12.35 -12.52 20.68
CA GLY A 28 11.94 -13.54 21.66
C GLY A 28 10.45 -13.61 21.93
N ALA A 29 9.59 -12.97 21.13
CA ALA A 29 8.15 -13.08 21.26
C ALA A 29 7.62 -14.38 20.63
N GLU A 30 6.59 -14.96 21.24
CA GLU A 30 5.73 -15.97 20.64
C GLU A 30 4.68 -15.27 19.76
N VAL A 31 4.57 -15.65 18.50
CA VAL A 31 3.66 -15.01 17.54
C VAL A 31 2.74 -16.05 16.91
N ARG A 32 1.45 -15.75 16.85
CA ARG A 32 0.43 -16.46 16.08
C ARG A 32 -0.17 -15.53 15.06
N VAL A 33 -0.61 -16.07 13.91
CA VAL A 33 -1.24 -15.26 12.86
C VAL A 33 -2.60 -15.85 12.50
N CYS A 34 -3.65 -15.06 12.69
CA CYS A 34 -4.98 -15.32 12.13
C CYS A 34 -5.04 -14.74 10.71
N ALA A 35 -5.23 -15.58 9.69
CA ALA A 35 -5.31 -15.15 8.31
C ALA A 35 -6.21 -16.10 7.48
N PRO A 36 -6.65 -15.69 6.27
CA PRO A 36 -7.39 -16.56 5.37
C PRO A 36 -6.69 -17.92 5.15
N PRO A 37 -7.44 -19.03 5.05
CA PRO A 37 -6.88 -20.37 4.91
C PRO A 37 -6.41 -20.67 3.47
N ASP A 38 -5.74 -19.70 2.84
CA ASP A 38 -5.15 -19.89 1.53
C ASP A 38 -3.85 -20.68 1.66
N GLU A 39 -3.66 -21.69 0.81
CA GLU A 39 -2.47 -22.56 0.85
C GLU A 39 -1.17 -21.76 0.70
N GLU A 40 -1.20 -20.73 -0.11
CA GLU A 40 -0.07 -19.81 -0.28
C GLU A 40 0.29 -19.14 1.05
N PHE A 41 -0.70 -18.70 1.83
CA PHE A 41 -0.48 -18.06 3.13
C PHE A 41 0.06 -19.03 4.16
N ALA A 42 -0.49 -20.27 4.19
CA ALA A 42 0.01 -21.31 5.05
C ALA A 42 1.50 -21.64 4.76
N ARG A 43 1.88 -21.74 3.49
CA ARG A 43 3.28 -21.97 3.09
C ARG A 43 4.20 -20.82 3.48
N ARG A 44 3.76 -19.56 3.29
CA ARG A 44 4.52 -18.37 3.66
C ARG A 44 4.78 -18.29 5.16
N LEU A 45 3.74 -18.50 5.97
CA LEU A 45 3.82 -18.51 7.43
C LEU A 45 4.70 -19.65 7.94
N ALA A 46 4.53 -20.87 7.41
CA ALA A 46 5.37 -22.01 7.75
C ALA A 46 6.85 -21.76 7.41
N GLY A 47 7.14 -21.08 6.30
CA GLY A 47 8.49 -20.72 5.88
C GLY A 47 9.23 -19.83 6.87
N VAL A 48 8.51 -19.06 7.69
CA VAL A 48 9.07 -18.23 8.77
C VAL A 48 8.81 -18.83 10.16
N GLY A 49 8.27 -20.06 10.22
CA GLY A 49 8.02 -20.80 11.45
C GLY A 49 6.90 -20.18 12.32
N VAL A 50 5.92 -19.53 11.72
CA VAL A 50 4.76 -18.94 12.41
C VAL A 50 3.53 -19.80 12.14
N PRO A 51 2.76 -20.22 13.17
CA PRO A 51 1.55 -20.99 12.97
C PRO A 51 0.43 -20.12 12.38
N LEU A 52 -0.27 -20.67 11.37
CA LEU A 52 -1.50 -20.11 10.83
C LEU A 52 -2.70 -20.57 11.64
N VAL A 53 -3.52 -19.65 12.11
CA VAL A 53 -4.89 -19.89 12.57
C VAL A 53 -5.83 -19.48 11.44
N ALA A 54 -6.64 -20.41 10.95
CA ALA A 54 -7.58 -20.16 9.85
C ALA A 54 -8.63 -19.13 10.26
N PHE A 55 -8.75 -18.03 9.53
CA PHE A 55 -9.68 -16.95 9.79
C PHE A 55 -10.51 -16.63 8.54
N GLY A 56 -11.79 -16.94 8.59
CA GLY A 56 -12.72 -16.72 7.49
C GLY A 56 -12.54 -17.72 6.33
N ARG A 57 -12.87 -17.28 5.12
CA ARG A 57 -12.77 -18.06 3.89
C ARG A 57 -11.51 -17.72 3.10
N SER A 58 -11.12 -18.58 2.17
CA SER A 58 -10.05 -18.29 1.21
C SER A 58 -10.35 -17.00 0.43
N VAL A 59 -9.44 -16.02 0.51
CA VAL A 59 -9.57 -14.76 -0.22
C VAL A 59 -9.29 -14.98 -1.70
N ARG A 60 -8.35 -15.85 -2.06
CA ARG A 60 -8.10 -16.19 -3.46
C ARG A 60 -9.36 -16.75 -4.11
N ALA A 61 -10.04 -17.70 -3.46
CA ALA A 61 -11.29 -18.27 -3.98
C ALA A 61 -12.40 -17.21 -4.14
N LEU A 62 -12.48 -16.22 -3.24
CA LEU A 62 -13.43 -15.11 -3.36
C LEU A 62 -13.10 -14.15 -4.50
N MET A 63 -11.82 -13.85 -4.71
CA MET A 63 -11.36 -12.89 -5.73
C MET A 63 -11.37 -13.49 -7.14
N THR A 64 -11.22 -14.82 -7.27
CA THR A 64 -11.23 -15.52 -8.55
C THR A 64 -12.59 -16.16 -8.87
N ALA A 65 -13.61 -15.92 -8.04
CA ALA A 65 -14.95 -16.45 -8.28
C ALA A 65 -15.58 -15.86 -9.54
N ALA A 66 -16.27 -16.70 -10.32
CA ALA A 66 -16.96 -16.29 -11.56
C ALA A 66 -18.02 -15.20 -11.34
N THR A 67 -18.55 -15.09 -10.12
CA THR A 67 -19.52 -14.06 -9.73
C THR A 67 -18.86 -13.16 -8.67
N PRO A 68 -18.54 -11.91 -9.00
CA PRO A 68 -17.96 -10.96 -8.03
C PRO A 68 -18.89 -10.73 -6.84
N PRO A 69 -18.35 -10.45 -5.65
CA PRO A 69 -19.15 -10.10 -4.49
C PRO A 69 -19.99 -8.85 -4.75
N THR A 70 -21.29 -8.93 -4.49
CA THR A 70 -22.23 -7.80 -4.63
C THR A 70 -22.25 -6.92 -3.39
N ALA A 71 -22.60 -5.64 -3.54
CA ALA A 71 -22.78 -4.71 -2.42
C ALA A 71 -23.84 -5.22 -1.41
N SER A 72 -24.94 -5.81 -1.89
CA SER A 72 -25.98 -6.39 -1.04
C SER A 72 -25.51 -7.59 -0.19
N GLY A 73 -24.44 -8.25 -0.55
CA GLY A 73 -23.83 -9.34 0.23
C GLY A 73 -22.86 -8.88 1.31
N VAL A 74 -22.56 -7.57 1.43
CA VAL A 74 -21.59 -7.05 2.39
C VAL A 74 -21.95 -7.35 3.84
N PRO A 75 -23.19 -7.10 4.34
CA PRO A 75 -23.54 -7.41 5.73
C PRO A 75 -23.44 -8.90 6.06
N ARG A 76 -23.82 -9.78 5.13
CA ARG A 76 -23.72 -11.24 5.32
C ARG A 76 -22.25 -11.67 5.45
N ARG A 77 -21.38 -11.17 4.59
CA ARG A 77 -19.94 -11.47 4.69
C ARG A 77 -19.33 -10.92 5.99
N ALA A 78 -19.78 -9.75 6.45
CA ALA A 78 -19.39 -9.23 7.74
C ALA A 78 -19.81 -10.17 8.89
N ALA A 79 -21.05 -10.69 8.88
CA ALA A 79 -21.51 -11.67 9.87
C ALA A 79 -20.67 -12.97 9.83
N GLU A 80 -20.29 -13.46 8.65
CA GLU A 80 -19.42 -14.65 8.51
C GLU A 80 -18.04 -14.45 9.16
N LEU A 81 -17.47 -13.23 9.07
CA LEU A 81 -16.19 -12.88 9.72
C LEU A 81 -16.35 -12.73 11.24
N LEU A 82 -17.42 -12.10 11.69
CA LEU A 82 -17.72 -11.96 13.12
C LEU A 82 -17.97 -13.31 13.79
N ALA A 83 -18.56 -14.27 13.07
CA ALA A 83 -18.77 -15.63 13.56
C ALA A 83 -17.47 -16.43 13.82
N GLN A 84 -16.30 -15.88 13.46
CA GLN A 84 -14.99 -16.47 13.78
C GLN A 84 -14.50 -16.08 15.20
N PHE A 85 -15.33 -15.41 16.00
CA PHE A 85 -14.97 -14.89 17.32
C PHE A 85 -14.31 -15.95 18.21
N ASP A 86 -14.91 -17.13 18.34
CA ASP A 86 -14.39 -18.20 19.21
C ASP A 86 -13.01 -18.69 18.75
N THR A 87 -12.81 -18.83 17.43
CA THR A 87 -11.52 -19.19 16.84
C THR A 87 -10.44 -18.16 17.16
N VAL A 88 -10.78 -16.86 17.04
CA VAL A 88 -9.84 -15.78 17.35
C VAL A 88 -9.60 -15.68 18.87
N ALA A 89 -10.64 -15.89 19.70
CA ALA A 89 -10.54 -15.86 21.15
C ALA A 89 -9.63 -16.97 21.68
N GLU A 90 -9.78 -18.21 21.16
CA GLU A 90 -8.89 -19.33 21.48
C GLU A 90 -7.44 -19.02 21.09
N ALA A 91 -7.23 -18.46 19.89
CA ALA A 91 -5.90 -18.05 19.45
C ALA A 91 -5.30 -16.91 20.28
N ALA A 92 -6.14 -16.07 20.88
CA ALA A 92 -5.75 -14.93 21.70
C ALA A 92 -5.49 -15.30 23.19
N GLU A 93 -5.82 -16.53 23.61
CA GLU A 93 -5.59 -16.95 24.99
C GLU A 93 -4.12 -16.80 25.39
N GLY A 94 -3.91 -16.04 26.48
CA GLY A 94 -2.59 -15.75 27.03
C GLY A 94 -1.74 -14.82 26.18
N CYS A 95 -2.32 -14.14 25.17
CA CYS A 95 -1.64 -13.08 24.45
C CYS A 95 -1.59 -11.78 25.27
N ASP A 96 -0.48 -11.07 25.13
CA ASP A 96 -0.25 -9.78 25.78
C ASP A 96 -0.78 -8.61 24.92
N VAL A 97 -0.92 -8.80 23.61
CA VAL A 97 -1.45 -7.79 22.69
C VAL A 97 -2.02 -8.44 21.43
N LEU A 98 -3.07 -7.83 20.88
CA LEU A 98 -3.63 -8.17 19.57
C LEU A 98 -3.35 -7.04 18.58
N VAL A 99 -2.89 -7.38 17.38
CA VAL A 99 -2.70 -6.43 16.27
C VAL A 99 -3.62 -6.86 15.14
N ALA A 100 -4.51 -5.98 14.69
CA ALA A 100 -5.42 -6.26 13.59
C ALA A 100 -5.18 -5.31 12.40
N THR A 101 -5.43 -5.81 11.20
CA THR A 101 -5.38 -5.05 9.95
C THR A 101 -6.41 -5.57 8.95
N GLY A 102 -6.57 -4.89 7.82
CA GLY A 102 -7.43 -5.30 6.72
C GLY A 102 -8.88 -4.87 6.88
N LEU A 103 -9.81 -5.70 6.43
CA LEU A 103 -11.24 -5.34 6.36
C LEU A 103 -11.85 -5.04 7.72
N LEU A 104 -12.61 -3.94 7.79
CA LEU A 104 -13.24 -3.44 9.02
C LEU A 104 -14.03 -4.51 9.80
N PRO A 105 -14.88 -5.38 9.21
CA PRO A 105 -15.57 -6.41 9.97
C PRO A 105 -14.64 -7.48 10.58
N ALA A 106 -13.54 -7.80 9.92
CA ALA A 106 -12.54 -8.72 10.44
C ALA A 106 -11.80 -8.10 11.64
N ALA A 107 -11.35 -6.85 11.50
CA ALA A 107 -10.73 -6.12 12.58
C ALA A 107 -11.70 -5.88 13.76
N ALA A 108 -13.01 -5.70 13.48
CA ALA A 108 -14.06 -5.61 14.51
C ALA A 108 -14.25 -6.92 15.31
N CYS A 109 -14.10 -8.08 14.65
CA CYS A 109 -14.08 -9.38 15.32
C CYS A 109 -12.90 -9.44 16.32
N VAL A 110 -11.69 -9.14 15.87
CA VAL A 110 -10.48 -9.12 16.70
C VAL A 110 -10.59 -8.10 17.83
N ARG A 111 -11.13 -6.90 17.55
CA ARG A 111 -11.39 -5.88 18.56
C ARG A 111 -12.37 -6.36 19.63
N SER A 112 -13.44 -7.06 19.23
CA SER A 112 -14.40 -7.62 20.17
C SER A 112 -13.77 -8.71 21.05
N VAL A 113 -12.86 -9.51 20.52
CA VAL A 113 -12.06 -10.46 21.32
C VAL A 113 -11.16 -9.71 22.33
N ALA A 114 -10.46 -8.67 21.87
CA ALA A 114 -9.63 -7.84 22.73
C ALA A 114 -10.43 -7.21 23.89
N ASP A 115 -11.61 -6.65 23.59
CA ASP A 115 -12.53 -6.09 24.58
C ASP A 115 -13.01 -7.17 25.58
N LYS A 116 -13.35 -8.38 25.08
CA LYS A 116 -13.87 -9.47 25.92
C LYS A 116 -12.82 -10.04 26.87
N LEU A 117 -11.58 -10.18 26.39
CA LEU A 117 -10.46 -10.75 27.16
C LEU A 117 -9.64 -9.67 27.89
N ASN A 118 -10.00 -8.39 27.73
CA ASN A 118 -9.27 -7.24 28.27
C ASN A 118 -7.78 -7.27 27.87
N ILE A 119 -7.51 -7.53 26.59
CA ILE A 119 -6.17 -7.55 26.02
C ILE A 119 -5.93 -6.24 25.24
N PRO A 120 -4.76 -5.59 25.38
CA PRO A 120 -4.37 -4.45 24.55
C PRO A 120 -4.53 -4.73 23.07
N TYR A 121 -5.01 -3.71 22.33
CA TYR A 121 -5.31 -3.83 20.90
C TYR A 121 -4.70 -2.70 20.10
N VAL A 122 -4.13 -3.02 18.95
CA VAL A 122 -3.59 -2.08 17.96
C VAL A 122 -4.24 -2.34 16.62
N TYR A 123 -4.75 -1.28 15.98
CA TYR A 123 -5.11 -1.33 14.57
C TYR A 123 -3.97 -0.81 13.71
N ALA A 124 -3.59 -1.53 12.67
CA ALA A 124 -2.55 -1.12 11.73
C ALA A 124 -3.11 -1.02 10.30
N SER A 125 -2.73 0.04 9.59
CA SER A 125 -3.00 0.23 8.17
C SER A 125 -1.72 0.22 7.36
N PHE A 126 -1.79 -0.25 6.11
CA PHE A 126 -0.70 -0.26 5.14
C PHE A 126 -0.83 0.83 4.07
N GLN A 127 -1.76 1.75 4.27
CA GLN A 127 -1.98 2.94 3.44
C GLN A 127 -2.64 4.05 4.26
N SER A 128 -2.18 5.29 4.08
CA SER A 128 -2.71 6.47 4.77
C SER A 128 -4.18 6.73 4.44
N VAL A 129 -4.58 6.49 3.19
CA VAL A 129 -5.94 6.73 2.68
C VAL A 129 -7.03 5.86 3.32
N SER A 130 -6.66 4.92 4.20
CA SER A 130 -7.60 4.15 5.04
C SER A 130 -7.84 4.76 6.40
N LEU A 131 -7.06 5.76 6.82
CA LEU A 131 -7.14 6.38 8.14
C LEU A 131 -7.70 7.81 8.05
N PRO A 132 -8.59 8.22 8.97
CA PRO A 132 -9.17 9.57 8.96
C PRO A 132 -8.09 10.65 8.99
N SER A 133 -8.11 11.57 8.02
CA SER A 133 -7.11 12.61 7.85
C SER A 133 -7.72 13.90 7.27
N PRO A 134 -7.28 15.08 7.68
CA PRO A 134 -7.66 16.33 7.02
C PRO A 134 -6.94 16.53 5.67
N HIS A 135 -5.95 15.71 5.33
CA HIS A 135 -5.05 15.93 4.20
C HIS A 135 -5.45 15.17 2.93
N HIS A 136 -6.29 14.15 3.04
CA HIS A 136 -6.77 13.35 1.91
C HIS A 136 -8.21 12.86 2.16
N PRO A 137 -8.98 12.59 1.09
CA PRO A 137 -10.30 11.98 1.21
C PRO A 137 -10.18 10.49 1.59
N PRO A 138 -11.25 9.90 2.14
CA PRO A 138 -11.34 8.45 2.34
C PRO A 138 -11.46 7.71 1.00
N MET A 139 -11.08 6.43 1.00
CA MET A 139 -11.43 5.52 -0.08
C MET A 139 -12.95 5.31 -0.14
N GLN A 140 -13.48 5.19 -1.36
CA GLN A 140 -14.91 4.93 -1.52
C GLN A 140 -15.30 3.54 -1.00
N ARG A 141 -16.37 3.46 -0.23
CA ARG A 141 -16.93 2.19 0.22
C ARG A 141 -17.88 1.59 -0.83
N PRO A 142 -17.99 0.26 -0.91
CA PRO A 142 -18.90 -0.39 -1.86
C PRO A 142 -20.34 0.12 -1.75
N GLY A 143 -20.89 0.62 -2.86
CA GLY A 143 -22.23 1.16 -2.93
C GLY A 143 -22.46 2.50 -2.23
N LYS A 144 -21.40 3.17 -1.78
CA LYS A 144 -21.43 4.47 -1.09
C LYS A 144 -20.38 5.41 -1.70
N PRO A 145 -20.65 5.97 -2.91
CA PRO A 145 -19.73 6.92 -3.52
C PRO A 145 -19.68 8.21 -2.71
N LEU A 146 -18.52 8.86 -2.72
CA LEU A 146 -18.35 10.18 -2.10
C LEU A 146 -19.06 11.25 -2.94
N PRO A 147 -19.72 12.24 -2.31
CA PRO A 147 -20.34 13.35 -3.03
C PRO A 147 -19.27 14.17 -3.78
N PRO A 148 -19.44 14.44 -5.07
CA PRO A 148 -18.44 15.15 -5.87
C PRO A 148 -18.32 16.65 -5.53
N ASP A 149 -19.31 17.20 -4.87
CA ASP A 149 -19.42 18.61 -4.44
C ASP A 149 -18.81 18.87 -3.05
N VAL A 150 -18.46 17.82 -2.29
CA VAL A 150 -17.82 17.93 -0.98
C VAL A 150 -16.31 17.84 -1.13
N THR A 151 -15.61 18.94 -0.90
CA THR A 151 -14.14 19.03 -1.01
C THR A 151 -13.42 19.08 0.33
N ASP A 152 -14.14 19.29 1.44
CA ASP A 152 -13.55 19.23 2.78
C ASP A 152 -13.33 17.77 3.20
N ASN A 153 -12.07 17.41 3.39
CA ASN A 153 -11.70 16.05 3.76
C ASN A 153 -12.30 15.63 5.10
N ARG A 154 -12.44 16.53 6.08
CA ARG A 154 -13.06 16.19 7.36
C ARG A 154 -14.51 15.80 7.20
N ALA A 155 -15.26 16.57 6.40
CA ALA A 155 -16.64 16.25 6.07
C ALA A 155 -16.75 14.91 5.32
N LEU A 156 -15.83 14.62 4.39
CA LEU A 156 -15.78 13.34 3.69
C LEU A 156 -15.50 12.18 4.64
N TRP A 157 -14.63 12.36 5.63
CA TRP A 157 -14.37 11.34 6.65
C TRP A 157 -15.54 11.15 7.62
N ASP A 158 -16.33 12.18 7.92
CA ASP A 158 -17.59 12.03 8.67
C ASP A 158 -18.61 11.22 7.88
N LEU A 159 -18.72 11.45 6.57
CA LEU A 159 -19.56 10.64 5.67
C LEU A 159 -19.07 9.19 5.56
N ASP A 160 -17.75 8.96 5.59
CA ASP A 160 -17.19 7.62 5.64
C ASP A 160 -17.56 6.89 6.92
N ALA A 161 -17.52 7.57 8.08
CA ALA A 161 -17.96 6.98 9.35
C ALA A 161 -19.45 6.61 9.32
N GLN A 162 -20.29 7.48 8.76
CA GLN A 162 -21.72 7.18 8.57
C GLN A 162 -21.91 5.98 7.66
N SER A 163 -21.18 5.93 6.54
CA SER A 163 -21.24 4.81 5.58
C SER A 163 -20.78 3.49 6.21
N ALA A 164 -19.76 3.53 7.06
CA ALA A 164 -19.32 2.36 7.83
C ALA A 164 -20.39 1.90 8.82
N ASN A 165 -21.05 2.84 9.50
CA ASN A 165 -22.15 2.54 10.41
C ASN A 165 -23.37 1.95 9.69
N ASP A 166 -23.75 2.51 8.53
CA ASP A 166 -24.86 1.99 7.72
C ASP A 166 -24.62 0.55 7.26
N LEU A 167 -23.38 0.21 6.92
CA LEU A 167 -23.01 -1.11 6.43
C LEU A 167 -22.83 -2.14 7.55
N PHE A 168 -22.32 -1.74 8.71
CA PHE A 168 -21.75 -2.69 9.67
C PHE A 168 -22.25 -2.56 11.10
N ARG A 169 -22.82 -1.41 11.54
CA ARG A 169 -23.16 -1.18 12.95
C ARG A 169 -24.17 -2.21 13.48
N GLU A 170 -25.19 -2.53 12.70
CA GLU A 170 -26.22 -3.47 13.13
C GLU A 170 -25.63 -4.87 13.36
N VAL A 171 -24.88 -5.39 12.38
CA VAL A 171 -24.32 -6.74 12.44
C VAL A 171 -23.22 -6.85 13.50
N ILE A 172 -22.38 -5.81 13.66
CA ILE A 172 -21.34 -5.78 14.70
C ILE A 172 -21.97 -5.71 16.09
N ASN A 173 -22.97 -4.87 16.31
CA ASN A 173 -23.61 -4.76 17.62
C ASN A 173 -24.45 -5.98 17.99
N ALA A 174 -25.10 -6.64 17.01
CA ALA A 174 -25.77 -7.90 17.23
C ALA A 174 -24.78 -8.98 17.69
N HIS A 175 -23.61 -9.05 17.04
CA HIS A 175 -22.55 -9.96 17.46
C HIS A 175 -22.00 -9.61 18.84
N ARG A 176 -21.67 -8.32 19.11
CA ARG A 176 -21.18 -7.87 20.41
C ARG A 176 -22.15 -8.24 21.56
N ALA A 177 -23.44 -8.04 21.33
CA ALA A 177 -24.47 -8.43 22.31
C ALA A 177 -24.47 -9.95 22.55
N SER A 178 -24.32 -10.78 21.51
CA SER A 178 -24.29 -12.25 21.65
C SER A 178 -23.12 -12.75 22.50
N VAL A 179 -22.01 -12.02 22.53
CA VAL A 179 -20.82 -12.35 23.34
C VAL A 179 -20.76 -11.54 24.65
N GLY A 180 -21.83 -10.79 25.00
CA GLY A 180 -21.96 -10.05 26.26
C GLY A 180 -21.12 -8.77 26.32
N LEU A 181 -20.89 -8.11 25.20
CA LEU A 181 -20.22 -6.82 25.08
C LEU A 181 -21.22 -5.68 24.84
N PRO A 182 -20.96 -4.47 25.32
CA PRO A 182 -21.81 -3.31 25.08
C PRO A 182 -21.77 -2.91 23.59
N PRO A 183 -22.85 -2.30 23.07
CA PRO A 183 -22.88 -1.77 21.71
C PRO A 183 -21.90 -0.61 21.54
N VAL A 184 -21.54 -0.36 20.27
CA VAL A 184 -20.71 0.77 19.86
C VAL A 184 -21.48 1.67 18.89
N GLU A 185 -21.29 2.98 18.99
CA GLU A 185 -22.01 3.95 18.16
C GLU A 185 -21.31 4.16 16.82
N ASN A 186 -20.00 4.34 16.84
CA ASN A 186 -19.17 4.51 15.67
C ASN A 186 -18.23 3.31 15.52
N VAL A 187 -18.61 2.38 14.64
CA VAL A 187 -17.88 1.12 14.47
C VAL A 187 -16.50 1.31 13.85
N ARG A 188 -16.33 2.32 12.97
CA ARG A 188 -15.03 2.62 12.38
C ARG A 188 -14.05 3.12 13.44
N ASP A 189 -14.42 4.16 14.16
CA ASP A 189 -13.53 4.79 15.13
C ASP A 189 -13.23 3.85 16.32
N HIS A 190 -14.20 2.99 16.70
CA HIS A 190 -13.97 1.94 17.69
C HIS A 190 -12.90 0.93 17.26
N VAL A 191 -12.92 0.51 15.98
CA VAL A 191 -11.94 -0.43 15.42
C VAL A 191 -10.58 0.21 15.23
N PHE A 192 -10.53 1.45 14.73
CA PHE A 192 -9.27 2.14 14.43
C PHE A 192 -8.56 2.65 15.69
N THR A 193 -9.30 2.88 16.78
CA THR A 193 -8.79 3.49 18.01
C THR A 193 -8.36 4.95 17.84
N ASP A 194 -7.95 5.59 18.94
CA ASP A 194 -7.42 6.97 18.90
C ASP A 194 -5.97 7.05 18.43
N ARG A 195 -5.28 5.91 18.36
CA ARG A 195 -3.86 5.82 17.97
C ARG A 195 -3.59 4.65 17.03
N PRO A 196 -4.17 4.66 15.83
CA PRO A 196 -3.89 3.62 14.85
C PRO A 196 -2.43 3.71 14.38
N TRP A 197 -1.90 2.59 13.93
CA TRP A 197 -0.57 2.54 13.34
C TRP A 197 -0.66 2.62 11.82
N LEU A 198 0.29 3.38 11.23
CA LEU A 198 0.49 3.46 9.80
C LEU A 198 1.84 2.82 9.46
N ALA A 199 1.78 1.66 8.82
CA ALA A 199 2.95 0.85 8.48
C ALA A 199 3.43 1.15 7.05
N THR A 200 3.69 2.43 6.76
CA THR A 200 4.14 2.92 5.46
C THR A 200 5.38 3.79 5.58
N ASP A 201 6.16 3.84 4.50
CA ASP A 201 7.30 4.73 4.39
C ASP A 201 6.85 6.20 4.27
N PRO A 202 7.38 7.14 5.07
CA PRO A 202 6.94 8.53 5.07
C PRO A 202 7.29 9.30 3.78
N VAL A 203 8.20 8.82 2.95
CA VAL A 203 8.51 9.43 1.65
C VAL A 203 7.46 9.01 0.62
N LEU A 204 7.15 7.71 0.58
CA LEU A 204 6.18 7.19 -0.37
C LEU A 204 4.74 7.51 0.03
N ASP A 205 4.41 7.40 1.32
CA ASP A 205 3.07 7.60 1.87
C ASP A 205 3.11 8.44 3.15
N PRO A 206 3.34 9.77 3.07
CA PRO A 206 3.40 10.66 4.22
C PRO A 206 2.03 10.78 4.89
N TRP A 207 2.01 10.65 6.22
CA TRP A 207 0.78 10.86 7.00
C TRP A 207 0.35 12.32 7.02
N ASP A 208 1.29 13.23 7.20
CA ASP A 208 1.05 14.66 7.32
C ASP A 208 1.29 15.34 5.98
N GLY A 209 0.22 15.84 5.35
CA GLY A 209 0.32 16.61 4.10
C GLY A 209 1.17 17.90 4.23
N ARG A 210 1.43 18.37 5.47
CA ARG A 210 2.33 19.50 5.76
C ARG A 210 3.79 19.07 5.75
N ASN A 211 4.06 17.83 6.06
CA ASN A 211 5.32 17.15 5.85
C ASN A 211 5.28 16.33 4.56
N ALA A 212 4.51 16.78 3.56
CA ALA A 212 4.87 16.41 2.21
C ALA A 212 6.36 16.70 2.13
N TRP A 213 7.15 15.64 2.34
CA TRP A 213 8.60 15.71 2.43
C TRP A 213 9.05 16.59 1.28
N GLN A 214 9.40 17.84 1.57
CA GLN A 214 10.06 18.66 0.56
C GLN A 214 11.29 17.84 0.25
N VAL A 215 11.26 17.17 -0.90
CA VAL A 215 12.45 16.53 -1.45
C VAL A 215 13.53 17.58 -1.26
N PRO A 216 14.59 17.30 -0.48
CA PRO A 216 15.63 18.26 -0.23
C PRO A 216 15.97 18.96 -1.53
N SER A 217 16.06 20.28 -1.53
CA SER A 217 16.28 21.08 -2.75
C SER A 217 17.55 20.65 -3.51
N ASP A 218 18.48 20.02 -2.81
CA ASP A 218 19.67 19.34 -3.32
C ASP A 218 19.36 18.05 -4.12
N LEU A 219 18.22 17.38 -3.90
CA LEU A 219 17.76 16.28 -4.74
C LEU A 219 16.92 16.75 -5.95
N VAL A 220 16.43 17.99 -5.94
CA VAL A 220 15.78 18.64 -7.10
C VAL A 220 16.81 19.17 -8.09
N SER A 221 18.00 19.50 -7.61
CA SER A 221 19.11 20.06 -8.39
C SER A 221 20.19 19.01 -8.63
N VAL A 222 19.86 17.90 -9.30
CA VAL A 222 20.90 17.14 -10.00
C VAL A 222 21.22 17.97 -11.26
N PRO A 223 22.42 18.53 -11.43
CA PRO A 223 22.78 19.22 -12.65
C PRO A 223 22.60 18.23 -13.80
N VAL A 224 21.74 18.56 -14.76
CA VAL A 224 21.78 17.93 -16.07
C VAL A 224 23.20 18.18 -16.59
N PRO A 225 24.01 17.15 -16.93
CA PRO A 225 25.28 17.38 -17.55
C PRO A 225 25.03 18.19 -18.83
N ASP A 226 25.77 19.31 -18.96
CA ASP A 226 25.67 20.21 -20.10
C ASP A 226 25.67 19.42 -21.41
N PRO A 227 24.74 19.69 -22.33
CA PRO A 227 24.84 19.14 -23.68
C PRO A 227 26.17 19.58 -24.29
N MET A 228 26.87 18.63 -24.90
CA MET A 228 28.11 18.90 -25.64
C MET A 228 27.92 20.13 -26.53
N PRO A 229 28.88 21.07 -26.57
CA PRO A 229 28.73 22.31 -27.33
C PRO A 229 28.59 22.02 -28.83
N GLU A 230 27.51 22.51 -29.41
CA GLU A 230 27.38 22.63 -30.86
C GLU A 230 28.35 23.72 -31.41
N PRO A 231 28.84 23.60 -32.60
CA PRO A 231 29.83 24.53 -33.16
C PRO A 231 29.24 25.91 -33.41
N MET A 232 30.03 26.90 -33.01
CA MET A 232 29.77 28.35 -33.00
C MET A 232 29.22 28.87 -34.35
N SER A 233 28.19 29.68 -34.29
CA SER A 233 27.94 30.77 -35.23
C SER A 233 27.59 32.06 -34.47
N ASP A 234 28.32 33.06 -34.73
CA ASP A 234 28.46 34.38 -34.09
C ASP A 234 27.35 35.38 -34.46
N PRO A 235 27.44 36.65 -34.03
CA PRO A 235 26.67 37.25 -32.93
C PRO A 235 25.74 38.42 -33.41
N MET A 236 24.99 38.96 -32.53
CA MET A 236 24.68 40.40 -32.27
C MET A 236 23.26 40.68 -31.74
N SER A 237 23.21 41.32 -30.69
CA SER A 237 22.65 42.63 -30.33
C SER A 237 21.66 42.61 -29.13
N ASP A 238 22.13 43.12 -28.07
CA ASP A 238 21.72 44.35 -27.31
C ASP A 238 20.33 44.46 -26.66
N LEU A 239 20.42 44.84 -25.39
CA LEU A 239 19.67 45.84 -24.61
C LEU A 239 18.65 45.34 -23.54
N ARG A 240 19.15 45.42 -22.29
CA ARG A 240 18.64 46.13 -21.10
C ARG A 240 17.16 46.14 -20.78
N SER A 241 16.79 45.72 -19.58
CA SER A 241 16.32 46.65 -18.51
C SER A 241 15.79 45.86 -17.29
N GLU A 242 16.34 46.08 -16.12
CA GLU A 242 15.65 45.97 -14.83
C GLU A 242 14.80 47.25 -14.62
N PRO A 243 13.80 47.24 -13.72
CA PRO A 243 14.06 47.44 -12.30
C PRO A 243 13.09 46.85 -11.25
N SER A 244 13.66 46.56 -10.13
CA SER A 244 13.23 46.83 -8.71
C SER A 244 11.77 47.07 -8.35
N GLY A 245 11.31 46.49 -7.22
CA GLY A 245 10.18 46.94 -6.41
C GLY A 245 9.72 45.95 -5.37
N SER A 246 10.23 46.03 -4.23
CA SER A 246 9.80 46.31 -2.85
C SER A 246 8.82 45.33 -2.19
N ALA A 247 9.32 44.85 -1.05
CA ALA A 247 8.58 44.16 0.02
C ALA A 247 7.49 45.08 0.62
N SER A 248 6.37 44.48 1.01
CA SER A 248 5.49 45.09 2.01
C SER A 248 5.00 44.01 3.00
N ASP A 249 5.30 44.30 4.26
CA ASP A 249 4.83 43.67 5.48
C ASP A 249 3.31 43.56 5.55
N LEU A 250 2.79 42.39 5.94
CA LEU A 250 1.44 42.25 6.50
C LEU A 250 1.51 41.57 7.86
N ARG A 251 1.25 42.33 8.89
CA ARG A 251 1.03 41.88 10.28
C ARG A 251 -0.31 41.10 10.39
N PRO A 252 -0.43 40.12 11.29
CA PRO A 252 -1.68 39.43 11.56
C PRO A 252 -2.64 40.30 12.38
N GLY A 253 -3.91 40.34 11.96
CA GLY A 253 -5.01 40.95 12.68
C GLY A 253 -5.59 40.05 13.77
N PRO A 254 -6.44 40.59 14.67
CA PRO A 254 -6.84 39.91 15.90
C PRO A 254 -7.88 38.80 15.65
N SER A 255 -7.71 37.71 16.42
CA SER A 255 -8.57 36.52 16.48
C SER A 255 -10.02 36.85 16.92
N ASP A 256 -10.98 36.34 16.16
CA ASP A 256 -12.41 36.33 16.41
C ASP A 256 -12.78 35.18 17.39
N PRO A 257 -13.53 35.43 18.49
CA PRO A 257 -13.85 34.41 19.48
C PRO A 257 -15.22 33.78 19.25
N THR A 258 -15.45 33.17 18.08
CA THR A 258 -16.58 32.24 17.90
C THR A 258 -16.04 30.85 17.70
N ALA A 259 -15.68 30.19 18.79
CA ALA A 259 -15.30 28.79 18.81
C ALA A 259 -16.49 27.92 18.42
N ASP A 260 -16.41 27.28 17.25
CA ASP A 260 -17.29 26.21 16.84
C ASP A 260 -17.15 25.04 17.81
N PRO A 261 -18.25 24.56 18.44
CA PRO A 261 -18.20 23.41 19.37
C PRO A 261 -17.69 22.10 18.73
N ARG A 262 -17.46 22.07 17.41
CA ARG A 262 -16.92 20.93 16.65
C ARG A 262 -15.39 20.89 16.60
N GLN A 263 -14.68 21.89 17.16
CA GLN A 263 -13.21 21.98 17.16
C GLN A 263 -12.52 21.00 18.15
N GLY A 264 -13.24 20.09 18.77
CA GLY A 264 -12.73 19.20 19.83
C GLY A 264 -12.27 17.80 19.40
N ARG A 265 -12.29 17.43 18.09
CA ARG A 265 -11.66 16.18 17.65
C ARG A 265 -10.22 16.49 17.24
N SER A 266 -9.27 16.17 18.15
CA SER A 266 -7.86 16.07 17.81
C SER A 266 -7.67 15.10 16.64
N ASP A 267 -6.79 15.42 15.69
CA ASP A 267 -6.31 14.45 14.71
C ASP A 267 -5.96 13.15 15.47
N PRO A 268 -6.40 11.98 14.98
CA PRO A 268 -6.01 10.73 15.62
C PRO A 268 -4.49 10.70 15.69
N GLY A 269 -3.97 10.38 16.86
CA GLY A 269 -2.53 10.34 17.12
C GLY A 269 -1.89 9.17 16.36
N VAL A 270 -1.95 9.19 15.01
CA VAL A 270 -1.40 8.13 14.17
C VAL A 270 0.09 7.95 14.43
N VAL A 271 0.48 6.69 14.63
CA VAL A 271 1.88 6.31 14.81
C VAL A 271 2.40 5.73 13.50
N GLN A 272 3.12 6.54 12.72
CA GLN A 272 3.76 6.06 11.50
C GLN A 272 5.03 5.29 11.85
N THR A 273 5.01 3.98 11.65
CA THR A 273 6.10 3.08 12.05
C THR A 273 7.13 2.83 10.96
N GLY A 274 6.85 3.23 9.74
CA GLY A 274 7.60 2.79 8.57
C GLY A 274 7.08 1.46 8.00
N THR A 275 7.51 1.10 6.81
CA THR A 275 7.03 -0.11 6.10
C THR A 275 7.51 -1.39 6.78
N TRP A 276 6.59 -2.36 6.94
CA TRP A 276 6.92 -3.68 7.46
C TRP A 276 7.32 -4.61 6.32
N ILE A 277 8.61 -4.81 6.16
CA ILE A 277 9.18 -5.62 5.08
C ILE A 277 9.63 -6.98 5.62
N VAL A 278 9.25 -8.05 4.91
CA VAL A 278 9.85 -9.38 5.12
C VAL A 278 11.21 -9.38 4.43
N PRO A 279 12.31 -9.65 5.15
CA PRO A 279 13.58 -9.89 4.48
C PRO A 279 13.47 -11.11 3.57
N ASP A 280 13.83 -10.97 2.31
CA ASP A 280 13.89 -12.06 1.34
C ASP A 280 15.31 -12.16 0.80
N GLU A 281 16.06 -13.16 1.29
CA GLU A 281 17.44 -13.42 0.91
C GLU A 281 17.54 -14.52 -0.14
N ARG A 282 16.41 -15.03 -0.64
CA ARG A 282 16.41 -16.08 -1.67
C ARG A 282 17.11 -15.56 -2.93
N PRO A 283 18.04 -16.31 -3.53
CA PRO A 283 18.62 -15.95 -4.81
C PRO A 283 17.57 -16.00 -5.91
N LEU A 284 17.79 -15.25 -6.99
CA LEU A 284 16.97 -15.37 -8.18
C LEU A 284 17.18 -16.77 -8.81
N PRO A 285 16.14 -17.37 -9.42
CA PRO A 285 16.26 -18.63 -10.15
C PRO A 285 17.39 -18.55 -11.21
N PRO A 286 18.17 -19.64 -11.40
CA PRO A 286 19.28 -19.62 -12.36
C PRO A 286 18.88 -19.24 -13.78
N GLU A 287 17.72 -19.72 -14.25
CA GLU A 287 17.21 -19.42 -15.60
C GLU A 287 16.84 -17.93 -15.73
N LEU A 288 16.24 -17.35 -14.69
CA LEU A 288 15.94 -15.92 -14.63
C LEU A 288 17.25 -15.10 -14.63
N THR A 289 18.23 -15.56 -13.85
CA THR A 289 19.56 -14.90 -13.80
C THR A 289 20.23 -14.92 -15.17
N ALA A 290 20.22 -16.07 -15.85
CA ALA A 290 20.76 -16.21 -17.20
C ALA A 290 20.03 -15.28 -18.20
N PHE A 291 18.69 -15.21 -18.13
CA PHE A 291 17.92 -14.28 -18.95
C PHE A 291 18.30 -12.81 -18.67
N LEU A 292 18.46 -12.42 -17.42
CA LEU A 292 18.86 -11.06 -17.04
C LEU A 292 20.27 -10.72 -17.55
N ASP A 293 21.22 -11.67 -17.50
CA ASP A 293 22.61 -11.48 -17.92
C ASP A 293 22.78 -11.48 -19.47
N ALA A 294 21.82 -12.03 -20.21
CA ALA A 294 21.91 -12.18 -21.67
C ALA A 294 21.74 -10.87 -22.45
N GLY A 295 21.44 -9.72 -21.80
CA GLY A 295 21.28 -8.46 -22.53
C GLY A 295 20.87 -7.27 -21.66
N ALA A 296 20.39 -6.21 -22.31
CA ALA A 296 19.95 -5.00 -21.61
C ALA A 296 18.85 -5.29 -20.57
N PRO A 297 18.77 -4.50 -19.46
CA PRO A 297 17.75 -4.68 -18.45
C PRO A 297 16.34 -4.76 -19.04
N PRO A 298 15.55 -5.82 -18.73
CA PRO A 298 14.18 -5.97 -19.20
C PRO A 298 13.21 -5.07 -18.45
N VAL A 299 11.97 -4.97 -18.93
CA VAL A 299 10.84 -4.41 -18.17
C VAL A 299 10.06 -5.57 -17.54
N TYR A 300 9.76 -5.44 -16.25
CA TYR A 300 8.89 -6.38 -15.54
C TYR A 300 7.43 -5.95 -15.66
N VAL A 301 6.52 -6.91 -15.83
CA VAL A 301 5.07 -6.70 -15.74
C VAL A 301 4.42 -7.74 -14.84
N GLY A 302 3.60 -7.29 -13.88
CA GLY A 302 2.89 -8.18 -12.96
C GLY A 302 1.85 -7.46 -12.11
N PHE A 303 0.68 -8.07 -11.98
CA PHE A 303 -0.46 -7.47 -11.27
C PHE A 303 -0.74 -8.14 -9.91
N GLY A 304 0.19 -8.96 -9.42
CA GLY A 304 0.15 -9.54 -8.07
C GLY A 304 -1.08 -10.40 -7.80
N SER A 305 -1.77 -10.12 -6.69
CA SER A 305 -2.96 -10.85 -6.21
C SER A 305 -4.28 -10.27 -6.75
N ILE A 306 -4.27 -9.68 -7.94
CA ILE A 306 -5.47 -9.14 -8.59
C ILE A 306 -5.78 -9.99 -9.82
N ALA A 307 -7.03 -10.46 -9.91
CA ALA A 307 -7.57 -11.05 -11.12
C ALA A 307 -7.96 -9.91 -12.08
N ILE A 308 -7.33 -9.85 -13.24
CA ILE A 308 -7.65 -8.85 -14.27
C ILE A 308 -8.48 -9.51 -15.35
N GLY A 309 -9.64 -8.92 -15.67
CA GLY A 309 -10.43 -9.33 -16.82
C GLY A 309 -9.66 -9.11 -18.12
N GLY A 310 -9.70 -10.09 -19.05
CA GLY A 310 -8.93 -9.96 -20.29
C GLY A 310 -7.42 -10.08 -20.10
N SER A 311 -6.96 -10.90 -19.18
CA SER A 311 -5.54 -11.07 -18.83
C SER A 311 -4.64 -11.37 -20.04
N GLU A 312 -5.15 -12.08 -21.06
CA GLU A 312 -4.42 -12.33 -22.30
C GLU A 312 -4.19 -11.06 -23.13
N ASP A 313 -5.20 -10.20 -23.24
CA ASP A 313 -5.08 -8.91 -23.95
C ASP A 313 -4.16 -7.95 -23.21
N VAL A 314 -4.22 -7.94 -21.88
CA VAL A 314 -3.33 -7.15 -21.01
C VAL A 314 -1.88 -7.62 -21.15
N ALA A 315 -1.63 -8.93 -21.18
CA ALA A 315 -0.31 -9.51 -21.38
C ALA A 315 0.23 -9.13 -22.77
N ARG A 316 -0.60 -9.26 -23.82
CA ARG A 316 -0.25 -8.90 -25.19
C ARG A 316 0.10 -7.43 -25.31
N ALA A 317 -0.78 -6.53 -24.86
CA ALA A 317 -0.55 -5.08 -24.90
C ALA A 317 0.74 -4.70 -24.15
N SER A 318 1.00 -5.33 -23.00
CA SER A 318 2.20 -5.07 -22.21
C SER A 318 3.48 -5.51 -22.95
N ILE A 319 3.50 -6.74 -23.48
CA ILE A 319 4.67 -7.27 -24.20
C ILE A 319 4.95 -6.46 -25.47
N GLU A 320 3.91 -6.11 -26.24
CA GLU A 320 4.05 -5.32 -27.48
C GLU A 320 4.56 -3.90 -27.16
N ALA A 321 4.03 -3.24 -26.14
CA ALA A 321 4.49 -1.92 -25.71
C ALA A 321 5.96 -1.95 -25.23
N ILE A 322 6.36 -2.98 -24.47
CA ILE A 322 7.75 -3.17 -24.03
C ILE A 322 8.68 -3.37 -25.21
N ARG A 323 8.28 -4.20 -26.19
CA ARG A 323 9.04 -4.44 -27.43
C ARG A 323 9.20 -3.18 -28.26
N ALA A 324 8.15 -2.34 -28.34
CA ALA A 324 8.22 -1.06 -29.07
C ALA A 324 9.27 -0.11 -28.47
N GLN A 325 9.56 -0.23 -27.16
CA GLN A 325 10.66 0.48 -26.49
C GLN A 325 12.03 -0.21 -26.65
N GLY A 326 12.14 -1.22 -27.50
CA GLY A 326 13.37 -1.99 -27.71
C GLY A 326 13.83 -2.77 -26.47
N ARG A 327 12.90 -3.18 -25.61
CA ARG A 327 13.18 -3.88 -24.37
C ARG A 327 12.68 -5.32 -24.36
N ARG A 328 13.34 -6.16 -23.56
CA ARG A 328 12.89 -7.51 -23.22
C ARG A 328 11.86 -7.44 -22.09
N ALA A 329 11.00 -8.43 -21.96
CA ALA A 329 9.96 -8.49 -20.97
C ALA A 329 10.16 -9.62 -19.95
N ILE A 330 9.84 -9.34 -18.67
CA ILE A 330 9.62 -10.37 -17.66
C ILE A 330 8.15 -10.28 -17.26
N VAL A 331 7.42 -11.39 -17.45
CA VAL A 331 5.98 -11.49 -17.16
C VAL A 331 5.76 -12.32 -15.91
N SER A 332 5.15 -11.73 -14.88
CA SER A 332 4.75 -12.46 -13.69
C SER A 332 3.35 -13.02 -13.84
N ARG A 333 3.18 -14.32 -13.60
CA ARG A 333 1.86 -14.97 -13.69
C ARG A 333 0.86 -14.37 -12.72
N GLY A 334 1.23 -14.20 -11.46
CA GLY A 334 0.32 -13.70 -10.41
C GLY A 334 -1.01 -14.44 -10.37
N TRP A 335 -2.03 -13.81 -9.81
CA TRP A 335 -3.43 -14.30 -9.85
C TRP A 335 -4.13 -13.94 -11.18
N ALA A 336 -3.57 -13.01 -11.95
CA ALA A 336 -4.04 -12.70 -13.29
C ALA A 336 -3.68 -13.78 -14.31
N GLU A 337 -2.83 -14.75 -13.93
CA GLU A 337 -2.35 -15.84 -14.79
C GLU A 337 -1.79 -15.37 -16.13
N LEU A 338 -1.07 -14.22 -16.12
CA LEU A 338 -0.43 -13.69 -17.31
C LEU A 338 0.49 -14.74 -17.94
N ALA A 339 0.43 -14.87 -19.24
CA ALA A 339 1.20 -15.83 -20.01
C ALA A 339 1.95 -15.15 -21.15
N LEU A 340 2.90 -15.88 -21.74
CA LEU A 340 3.54 -15.44 -22.97
C LEU A 340 2.53 -15.47 -24.14
N VAL A 341 2.67 -14.51 -25.04
CA VAL A 341 1.86 -14.41 -26.25
C VAL A 341 2.50 -15.14 -27.46
N ASP A 342 3.81 -15.44 -27.36
CA ASP A 342 4.60 -16.15 -28.36
C ASP A 342 5.87 -16.76 -27.75
N ASP A 343 6.64 -17.51 -28.54
CA ASP A 343 7.83 -18.27 -28.14
C ASP A 343 9.15 -17.51 -28.41
N ARG A 344 9.13 -16.16 -28.45
CA ARG A 344 10.36 -15.38 -28.68
C ARG A 344 11.25 -15.33 -27.42
N ASP A 345 12.57 -15.35 -27.66
CA ASP A 345 13.59 -15.32 -26.60
C ASP A 345 13.69 -13.98 -25.85
N ASP A 346 12.92 -12.96 -26.24
CA ASP A 346 12.90 -11.64 -25.60
C ASP A 346 11.93 -11.55 -24.40
N CYS A 347 11.24 -12.64 -24.10
CA CYS A 347 10.30 -12.71 -22.98
C CYS A 347 10.62 -13.86 -22.03
N PHE A 348 10.43 -13.64 -20.71
CA PHE A 348 10.59 -14.64 -19.65
C PHE A 348 9.39 -14.63 -18.71
N VAL A 349 8.83 -15.80 -18.42
CA VAL A 349 7.75 -15.94 -17.42
C VAL A 349 8.34 -16.29 -16.08
N VAL A 350 8.00 -15.49 -15.05
CA VAL A 350 8.44 -15.74 -13.69
C VAL A 350 7.24 -16.08 -12.80
N GLY A 351 7.44 -17.05 -11.89
CA GLY A 351 6.56 -17.33 -10.77
C GLY A 351 6.88 -16.47 -9.55
N GLU A 352 6.68 -17.04 -8.37
CA GLU A 352 7.07 -16.38 -7.12
C GLU A 352 8.60 -16.25 -7.02
N THR A 353 9.08 -15.03 -6.83
CA THR A 353 10.51 -14.73 -6.75
C THR A 353 10.80 -13.58 -5.80
N ASN A 354 12.08 -13.37 -5.47
CA ASN A 354 12.54 -12.22 -4.71
C ASN A 354 12.42 -10.95 -5.56
N HIS A 355 11.33 -10.21 -5.38
CA HIS A 355 11.04 -8.99 -6.14
C HIS A 355 12.08 -7.90 -5.90
N HIS A 356 12.61 -7.74 -4.68
CA HIS A 356 13.62 -6.71 -4.43
C HIS A 356 14.91 -6.99 -5.21
N ALA A 357 15.37 -8.24 -5.22
CA ALA A 357 16.54 -8.62 -6.00
C ALA A 357 16.29 -8.49 -7.51
N LEU A 358 15.09 -8.85 -7.98
CA LEU A 358 14.70 -8.73 -9.39
C LEU A 358 14.57 -7.28 -9.83
N PHE A 359 13.87 -6.42 -9.04
CA PHE A 359 13.59 -5.04 -9.43
C PHE A 359 14.84 -4.17 -9.53
N ARG A 360 15.90 -4.52 -8.84
CA ARG A 360 17.22 -3.88 -9.01
C ARG A 360 17.88 -4.15 -10.36
N ARG A 361 17.38 -5.14 -11.11
CA ARG A 361 17.95 -5.61 -12.38
C ARG A 361 17.05 -5.32 -13.60
N VAL A 362 15.91 -4.65 -13.39
CA VAL A 362 15.00 -4.29 -14.49
C VAL A 362 15.11 -2.81 -14.85
N ALA A 363 14.66 -2.46 -16.05
CA ALA A 363 14.63 -1.08 -16.53
C ALA A 363 13.44 -0.30 -15.94
N ALA A 364 12.29 -0.97 -15.80
CA ALA A 364 11.08 -0.44 -15.18
C ALA A 364 10.17 -1.59 -14.70
N VAL A 365 9.19 -1.26 -13.85
CA VAL A 365 8.20 -2.19 -13.30
C VAL A 365 6.80 -1.70 -13.66
N ILE A 366 6.04 -2.50 -14.43
CA ILE A 366 4.61 -2.28 -14.67
C ILE A 366 3.83 -3.09 -13.64
N HIS A 367 2.98 -2.42 -12.84
CA HIS A 367 2.21 -3.10 -11.79
C HIS A 367 0.90 -2.37 -11.46
N HIS A 368 0.07 -3.01 -10.62
CA HIS A 368 -1.26 -2.49 -10.26
C HIS A 368 -1.25 -1.34 -9.22
N GLY A 369 -0.14 -1.08 -8.53
CA GLY A 369 -0.07 -0.01 -7.53
C GLY A 369 -0.39 -0.42 -6.10
N GLY A 370 -0.43 -1.72 -5.78
CA GLY A 370 -0.55 -2.15 -4.38
C GLY A 370 0.64 -1.68 -3.54
N SER A 371 0.39 -1.27 -2.30
CA SER A 371 1.37 -0.69 -1.37
C SER A 371 2.70 -1.46 -1.31
N GLY A 372 2.65 -2.79 -1.15
CA GLY A 372 3.85 -3.63 -1.04
C GLY A 372 4.72 -3.64 -2.30
N THR A 373 4.10 -3.75 -3.49
CA THR A 373 4.84 -3.76 -4.77
C THR A 373 5.43 -2.38 -5.05
N THR A 374 4.65 -1.32 -4.83
CA THR A 374 5.10 0.07 -5.00
C THR A 374 6.29 0.37 -4.09
N THR A 375 6.21 -0.01 -2.82
CA THR A 375 7.31 0.16 -1.86
C THR A 375 8.55 -0.64 -2.29
N THR A 376 8.39 -1.90 -2.71
CA THR A 376 9.52 -2.75 -3.13
C THR A 376 10.21 -2.19 -4.37
N ALA A 377 9.45 -1.71 -5.36
CA ALA A 377 10.00 -1.08 -6.55
C ALA A 377 10.70 0.24 -6.23
N THR A 378 10.12 1.07 -5.34
CA THR A 378 10.74 2.32 -4.87
C THR A 378 12.05 2.03 -4.15
N TRP A 379 12.06 1.08 -3.21
CA TRP A 379 13.27 0.66 -2.49
C TRP A 379 14.36 0.07 -3.41
N ALA A 380 13.96 -0.65 -4.44
CA ALA A 380 14.87 -1.16 -5.45
C ALA A 380 15.44 -0.07 -6.39
N GLY A 381 14.89 1.15 -6.37
CA GLY A 381 15.23 2.23 -7.28
C GLY A 381 14.77 1.99 -8.72
N ALA A 382 13.75 1.17 -8.92
CA ALA A 382 13.19 0.86 -10.22
C ALA A 382 12.11 1.88 -10.61
N PRO A 383 12.18 2.50 -11.80
CA PRO A 383 11.10 3.28 -12.35
C PRO A 383 9.80 2.46 -12.47
N GLN A 384 8.64 3.11 -12.31
CA GLN A 384 7.37 2.43 -12.20
C GLN A 384 6.34 2.92 -13.22
N VAL A 385 5.53 2.02 -13.76
CA VAL A 385 4.27 2.33 -14.44
C VAL A 385 3.15 1.70 -13.62
N VAL A 386 2.27 2.53 -13.07
CA VAL A 386 1.20 2.06 -12.18
C VAL A 386 -0.13 2.07 -12.90
N VAL A 387 -0.71 0.88 -13.13
CA VAL A 387 -2.03 0.65 -13.74
C VAL A 387 -3.03 0.33 -12.64
N ALA A 388 -3.58 1.37 -12.01
CA ALA A 388 -4.44 1.22 -10.85
C ALA A 388 -5.78 0.55 -11.21
N GLN A 389 -6.20 -0.44 -10.40
CA GLN A 389 -7.45 -1.18 -10.57
C GLN A 389 -8.54 -0.73 -9.58
N GLY A 390 -8.18 -0.09 -8.47
CA GLY A 390 -9.08 0.39 -7.43
C GLY A 390 -8.44 0.44 -6.05
N ALA A 391 -9.24 0.64 -5.02
CA ALA A 391 -8.82 0.76 -3.62
C ALA A 391 -7.77 1.88 -3.41
N ASP A 392 -6.63 1.57 -2.79
CA ASP A 392 -5.51 2.46 -2.51
C ASP A 392 -4.59 2.72 -3.72
N GLN A 393 -4.75 1.95 -4.80
CA GLN A 393 -3.83 1.96 -5.94
C GLN A 393 -3.78 3.30 -6.71
N PRO A 394 -4.92 4.01 -6.93
CA PRO A 394 -4.89 5.35 -7.55
C PRO A 394 -4.07 6.35 -6.74
N TYR A 395 -4.09 6.24 -5.40
CA TYR A 395 -3.27 7.04 -4.52
C TYR A 395 -1.78 6.77 -4.75
N PHE A 396 -1.35 5.50 -4.73
CA PHE A 396 0.04 5.15 -5.00
C PHE A 396 0.50 5.48 -6.43
N ALA A 397 -0.39 5.37 -7.42
CA ALA A 397 -0.11 5.84 -8.78
C ALA A 397 0.21 7.34 -8.81
N SER A 398 -0.62 8.15 -8.13
CA SER A 398 -0.38 9.59 -7.97
C SER A 398 0.93 9.87 -7.23
N ARG A 399 1.26 9.10 -6.18
CA ARG A 399 2.52 9.25 -5.44
C ARG A 399 3.75 8.97 -6.30
N VAL A 400 3.72 7.88 -7.09
CA VAL A 400 4.78 7.52 -8.03
C VAL A 400 5.02 8.65 -9.03
N ALA A 401 3.96 9.19 -9.62
CA ALA A 401 4.04 10.30 -10.57
C ALA A 401 4.56 11.58 -9.90
N SER A 402 4.03 11.95 -8.73
CA SER A 402 4.43 13.18 -8.01
C SER A 402 5.87 13.16 -7.50
N LEU A 403 6.38 11.98 -7.15
CA LEU A 403 7.78 11.78 -6.80
C LEU A 403 8.72 11.77 -8.02
N GLY A 404 8.18 11.76 -9.23
CA GLY A 404 8.95 11.68 -10.47
C GLY A 404 9.71 10.36 -10.66
N ILE A 405 9.23 9.28 -10.03
CA ILE A 405 9.86 7.95 -10.10
C ILE A 405 9.13 7.00 -11.08
N GLY A 406 8.22 7.54 -11.89
CA GLY A 406 7.47 6.79 -12.87
C GLY A 406 6.21 7.50 -13.35
N ALA A 407 5.29 6.75 -13.93
CA ALA A 407 4.04 7.22 -14.49
C ALA A 407 2.81 6.57 -13.84
N ALA A 408 1.75 7.34 -13.63
CA ALA A 408 0.41 6.83 -13.40
C ALA A 408 -0.25 6.58 -14.76
N HIS A 409 -0.73 5.35 -14.97
CA HIS A 409 -1.47 5.00 -16.17
C HIS A 409 -2.90 5.54 -16.10
N ASP A 410 -3.44 6.03 -17.21
CA ASP A 410 -4.81 6.53 -17.28
C ASP A 410 -5.80 5.36 -17.39
N GLY A 411 -6.60 5.18 -16.33
CA GLY A 411 -7.62 4.14 -16.24
C GLY A 411 -7.09 2.72 -15.96
N PRO A 412 -8.00 1.77 -15.69
CA PRO A 412 -7.66 0.42 -15.23
C PRO A 412 -7.35 -0.57 -16.35
N THR A 413 -7.66 -0.25 -17.61
CA THR A 413 -7.48 -1.14 -18.76
C THR A 413 -6.34 -0.66 -19.63
N PRO A 414 -5.16 -1.30 -19.57
CA PRO A 414 -4.02 -0.90 -20.35
C PRO A 414 -4.18 -1.31 -21.84
N THR A 415 -3.77 -0.41 -22.72
CA THR A 415 -3.65 -0.64 -24.18
C THR A 415 -2.20 -0.51 -24.60
N PHE A 416 -1.89 -0.93 -25.83
CA PHE A 416 -0.57 -0.72 -26.42
C PHE A 416 -0.15 0.76 -26.37
N ASP A 417 -1.01 1.66 -26.84
CA ASP A 417 -0.69 3.10 -26.94
C ASP A 417 -0.50 3.72 -25.54
N SER A 418 -1.41 3.41 -24.60
CA SER A 418 -1.35 3.97 -23.26
C SER A 418 -0.15 3.48 -22.47
N LEU A 419 0.22 2.20 -22.61
CA LEU A 419 1.43 1.64 -21.98
C LEU A 419 2.70 2.17 -22.65
N SER A 420 2.73 2.35 -23.98
CA SER A 420 3.87 2.92 -24.66
C SER A 420 4.17 4.33 -24.16
N ALA A 421 3.15 5.18 -24.05
CA ALA A 421 3.31 6.53 -23.51
C ALA A 421 3.79 6.53 -22.03
N ALA A 422 3.24 5.66 -21.18
CA ALA A 422 3.67 5.55 -19.80
C ALA A 422 5.11 5.00 -19.66
N LEU A 423 5.50 4.08 -20.53
CA LEU A 423 6.87 3.54 -20.57
C LEU A 423 7.90 4.57 -21.05
N GLU A 424 7.56 5.47 -21.96
CA GLU A 424 8.44 6.58 -22.35
C GLU A 424 8.82 7.42 -21.13
N VAL A 425 7.86 7.75 -20.27
CA VAL A 425 8.11 8.48 -19.01
C VAL A 425 8.96 7.65 -18.06
N ALA A 426 8.61 6.38 -17.84
CA ALA A 426 9.29 5.53 -16.87
C ALA A 426 10.73 5.18 -17.30
N LEU A 427 10.98 5.03 -18.59
CA LEU A 427 12.31 4.68 -19.14
C LEU A 427 13.21 5.91 -19.39
N ALA A 428 12.70 7.12 -19.19
CA ALA A 428 13.47 8.34 -19.32
C ALA A 428 14.67 8.36 -18.34
N PRO A 429 15.86 8.82 -18.77
CA PRO A 429 17.04 8.85 -17.90
C PRO A 429 16.84 9.60 -16.59
N GLU A 430 16.13 10.72 -16.61
CA GLU A 430 15.79 11.54 -15.44
C GLU A 430 14.91 10.78 -14.43
N THR A 431 13.92 10.01 -14.90
CA THR A 431 13.08 9.16 -14.06
C THR A 431 13.92 8.10 -13.33
N ARG A 432 14.87 7.49 -14.05
CA ARG A 432 15.79 6.51 -13.46
C ARG A 432 16.69 7.13 -12.37
N VAL A 433 17.27 8.29 -12.64
CA VAL A 433 18.09 9.02 -11.67
C VAL A 433 17.26 9.37 -10.44
N ARG A 434 16.04 9.85 -10.66
CA ARG A 434 15.13 10.20 -9.57
C ARG A 434 14.71 8.99 -8.74
N ALA A 435 14.36 7.86 -9.38
CA ALA A 435 14.02 6.61 -8.68
C ALA A 435 15.19 6.11 -7.83
N ALA A 436 16.42 6.17 -8.34
CA ALA A 436 17.61 5.80 -7.59
C ALA A 436 17.86 6.72 -6.38
N ALA A 437 17.62 8.03 -6.51
CA ALA A 437 17.74 8.98 -5.41
C ALA A 437 16.69 8.75 -4.32
N VAL A 438 15.42 8.56 -4.69
CA VAL A 438 14.33 8.27 -3.76
C VAL A 438 14.56 6.95 -3.03
N ALA A 439 15.10 5.93 -3.69
CA ALA A 439 15.41 4.64 -3.07
C ALA A 439 16.34 4.76 -1.84
N GLN A 440 17.25 5.74 -1.82
CA GLN A 440 18.16 5.97 -0.70
C GLN A 440 17.48 6.56 0.53
N THR A 441 16.26 7.06 0.38
CA THR A 441 15.49 7.70 1.46
C THR A 441 14.44 6.76 2.06
N VAL A 442 14.21 5.59 1.47
CA VAL A 442 13.22 4.60 1.94
C VAL A 442 13.71 3.93 3.22
N HIS A 443 12.87 3.95 4.24
CA HIS A 443 13.12 3.29 5.53
C HIS A 443 12.63 1.84 5.50
N THR A 444 13.50 0.89 5.77
CA THR A 444 13.21 -0.55 5.71
C THR A 444 13.12 -1.22 7.09
N ASP A 445 13.25 -0.46 8.16
CA ASP A 445 13.27 -0.92 9.54
C ASP A 445 11.92 -0.80 10.27
N GLY A 446 10.84 -0.40 9.57
CA GLY A 446 9.53 -0.15 10.17
C GLY A 446 8.97 -1.31 10.99
N ALA A 447 9.16 -2.55 10.54
CA ALA A 447 8.78 -3.73 11.32
C ALA A 447 9.57 -3.83 12.65
N THR A 448 10.81 -3.39 12.68
CA THR A 448 11.63 -3.35 13.91
C THR A 448 11.16 -2.25 14.85
N VAL A 449 10.82 -1.08 14.30
CA VAL A 449 10.22 0.03 15.07
C VAL A 449 8.90 -0.43 15.70
N ALA A 450 8.00 -1.01 14.91
CA ALA A 450 6.72 -1.53 15.37
C ALA A 450 6.88 -2.60 16.45
N ALA A 451 7.78 -3.56 16.27
CA ALA A 451 8.03 -4.61 17.25
C ALA A 451 8.53 -4.04 18.59
N LYS A 452 9.43 -3.06 18.57
CA LYS A 452 9.90 -2.39 19.79
C LYS A 452 8.78 -1.61 20.49
N LEU A 453 7.94 -0.89 19.74
CA LEU A 453 6.78 -0.18 20.29
C LEU A 453 5.80 -1.12 20.98
N LEU A 454 5.55 -2.33 20.44
CA LEU A 454 4.71 -3.33 21.09
C LEU A 454 5.33 -3.80 22.42
N LEU A 455 6.64 -4.06 22.44
CA LEU A 455 7.35 -4.43 23.68
C LEU A 455 7.24 -3.34 24.74
N ASP A 456 7.45 -2.08 24.37
CA ASP A 456 7.39 -0.95 25.30
C ASP A 456 5.97 -0.70 25.86
N THR A 457 4.93 -0.97 25.06
CA THR A 457 3.53 -0.82 25.46
C THR A 457 3.18 -1.79 26.59
N ILE A 458 3.68 -3.02 26.52
CA ILE A 458 3.37 -4.07 27.50
C ILE A 458 4.17 -3.88 28.79
N VAL A 459 5.40 -3.36 28.72
CA VAL A 459 6.21 -3.10 29.93
C VAL A 459 5.61 -1.98 30.79
N ARG A 460 4.77 -1.11 30.20
CA ARG A 460 4.13 0.04 30.88
C ARG A 460 2.71 -0.23 31.35
N SER A 461 2.08 -1.31 30.92
CA SER A 461 0.74 -1.77 31.35
C SER A 461 0.84 -2.75 32.50
#